data_92fba254a05ba76a28aee0c4c5bc35c5
#
_entry.id   92fba254a05ba76a28aee0c4c5bc35c5
#
_cell.length_a   1.000
_cell.length_b   1.000
_cell.length_c   1.000
_cell.angle_alpha   90.00
_cell.angle_beta   90.00
_cell.angle_gamma   90.00
#
_symmetry.space_group_name_H-M   'P 1'
#
loop_
_entity.id
_entity.type
_entity.pdbx_description
1 polymer ?
#
loop_
_entity_poly.entity_id
_entity_poly.type
_entity_poly.pdbx_seq_one_letter_code
_entity_poly.pdbx_strand_id
1 'polypeptide(L)'
;AGEDSVAACEDRCRVHVRGTLRTVTLRPRGGVPALEAELYDGSGAITIIWLGRRRIVGIDPGVSIAVEGRVGVHDGQRVIFNPRYQLLP
;
A
#
# COMPACT_ATOMS: atom_id res chain seq x y z
N ALA A 1 5.02 -20.13 4.09
CA ALA A 1 5.53 -18.86 3.72
C ALA A 1 4.39 -18.01 3.35
N GLY A 2 4.38 -17.04 3.58
CA GLY A 2 3.31 -16.43 3.20
C GLY A 2 3.24 -14.98 3.26
N GLU A 3 2.14 -14.60 3.76
CA GLU A 3 1.84 -13.20 3.84
C GLU A 3 2.08 -12.72 5.26
N ASP A 4 2.58 -11.51 5.35
CA ASP A 4 2.76 -10.83 6.63
C ASP A 4 1.46 -10.15 7.01
N SER A 5 1.16 -10.05 8.31
CA SER A 5 0.06 -9.22 8.73
C SER A 5 0.55 -7.77 8.85
N VAL A 6 -0.33 -6.81 8.53
CA VAL A 6 0.01 -5.39 8.63
C VAL A 6 0.42 -5.04 10.06
N ALA A 7 -0.28 -5.57 11.05
CA ALA A 7 0.03 -5.26 12.45
C ALA A 7 1.42 -5.72 12.87
N ALA A 8 1.99 -6.71 12.19
CA ALA A 8 3.31 -7.25 12.51
C ALA A 8 4.43 -6.64 11.66
N CYS A 9 4.12 -5.77 10.71
CA CYS A 9 5.14 -5.16 9.86
C CYS A 9 6.00 -4.18 10.64
N GLU A 10 7.31 -4.33 10.52
CA GLU A 10 8.28 -3.47 11.19
C GLU A 10 8.94 -2.53 10.19
N ASP A 11 9.45 -1.40 10.70
CA ASP A 11 10.15 -0.42 9.90
C ASP A 11 11.33 -1.05 9.17
N ARG A 12 11.49 -0.70 7.90
CA ARG A 12 12.56 -1.16 7.00
C ARG A 12 12.53 -2.63 6.64
N CYS A 13 11.53 -3.35 7.06
CA CYS A 13 11.37 -4.75 6.67
C CYS A 13 10.71 -4.86 5.31
N ARG A 14 11.15 -5.84 4.52
CA ARG A 14 10.47 -6.20 3.30
C ARG A 14 9.31 -7.12 3.65
N VAL A 15 8.13 -6.81 3.16
CA VAL A 15 6.92 -7.53 3.53
C VAL A 15 6.10 -7.90 2.31
N HIS A 16 5.25 -8.90 2.48
CA HIS A 16 4.25 -9.28 1.50
C HIS A 16 2.89 -9.27 2.20
N VAL A 17 2.04 -8.31 1.85
CA VAL A 17 0.76 -8.08 2.51
C VAL A 17 -0.37 -8.24 1.52
N ARG A 18 -1.45 -8.87 1.97
CA ARG A 18 -2.65 -9.07 1.18
C ARG A 18 -3.84 -8.46 1.90
N GLY A 19 -4.67 -7.73 1.18
CA GLY A 19 -5.83 -7.11 1.79
C GLY A 19 -6.71 -6.41 0.78
N THR A 20 -7.55 -5.52 1.30
CA THR A 20 -8.51 -4.77 0.50
C THR A 20 -8.17 -3.29 0.56
N LEU A 21 -8.24 -2.63 -0.58
CA LEU A 21 -8.07 -1.18 -0.63
C LEU A 21 -9.35 -0.50 -0.14
N ARG A 22 -9.23 0.37 0.84
CA ARG A 22 -10.37 1.12 1.38
C ARG A 22 -10.52 2.49 0.74
N THR A 23 -9.38 3.14 0.46
CA THR A 23 -9.37 4.46 -0.18
C THR A 23 -8.31 4.46 -1.27
N VAL A 24 -8.57 5.25 -2.31
CA VAL A 24 -7.60 5.52 -3.36
C VAL A 24 -7.71 7.00 -3.68
N THR A 25 -6.64 7.74 -3.47
CA THR A 25 -6.66 9.20 -3.55
C THR A 25 -5.45 9.71 -4.31
N LEU A 26 -5.65 10.71 -5.16
CA LEU A 26 -4.54 11.42 -5.79
C LEU A 26 -4.04 12.49 -4.81
N ARG A 27 -2.81 12.35 -4.35
CA ARG A 27 -2.17 13.29 -3.41
C ARG A 27 -0.78 13.65 -3.89
N PRO A 28 -0.64 14.74 -4.64
CA PRO A 28 0.69 15.16 -5.10
C PRO A 28 1.65 15.37 -3.93
N ARG A 29 2.90 14.98 -4.15
CA ARG A 29 3.96 15.14 -3.16
C ARG A 29 5.12 15.90 -3.79
N GLY A 30 5.42 17.08 -3.23
CA GLY A 30 6.52 17.90 -3.74
C GLY A 30 6.37 18.25 -5.22
N GLY A 31 5.15 18.48 -5.69
CA GLY A 31 4.89 18.76 -7.10
C GLY A 31 4.85 17.53 -8.00
N VAL A 32 5.06 16.34 -7.45
CA VAL A 32 5.02 15.09 -8.20
C VAL A 32 3.66 14.42 -7.98
N PRO A 33 2.98 13.95 -9.04
CA PRO A 33 1.76 13.18 -8.85
C PRO A 33 2.04 11.95 -8.01
N ALA A 34 1.12 11.59 -7.13
CA ALA A 34 1.22 10.37 -6.36
C ALA A 34 -0.17 9.81 -6.11
N LEU A 35 -0.32 8.52 -6.36
CA LEU A 35 -1.55 7.80 -6.06
C LEU A 35 -1.36 7.12 -4.71
N GLU A 36 -2.24 7.42 -3.77
CA GLU A 36 -2.17 6.91 -2.40
C GLU A 36 -3.38 6.04 -2.12
N ALA A 37 -3.14 4.87 -1.56
CA ALA A 37 -4.21 3.94 -1.21
C ALA A 37 -4.01 3.43 0.20
N GLU A 38 -5.10 3.13 0.89
CA GLU A 38 -5.06 2.48 2.19
C GLU A 38 -5.42 1.01 2.03
N LEU A 39 -4.49 0.13 2.41
CA LEU A 39 -4.71 -1.31 2.37
C LEU A 39 -4.99 -1.81 3.78
N TYR A 40 -6.08 -2.54 3.93
CA TYR A 40 -6.53 -3.11 5.19
C TYR A 40 -6.59 -4.63 5.08
N ASP A 41 -5.96 -5.33 6.01
CA ASP A 41 -5.91 -6.80 6.01
C ASP A 41 -6.65 -7.46 7.16
N GLY A 42 -7.39 -6.68 7.95
CA GLY A 42 -8.07 -7.18 9.13
C GLY A 42 -7.28 -6.98 10.42
N SER A 43 -5.96 -6.91 10.36
CA SER A 43 -5.10 -6.68 11.53
C SER A 43 -4.73 -5.21 11.68
N GLY A 44 -4.68 -4.46 10.59
CA GLY A 44 -4.31 -3.07 10.58
C GLY A 44 -4.33 -2.50 9.17
N ALA A 45 -3.95 -1.24 9.04
CA ALA A 45 -3.92 -0.55 7.76
C ALA A 45 -2.51 -0.09 7.44
N ILE A 46 -2.17 -0.12 6.15
CA ILE A 46 -0.90 0.37 5.63
C ILE A 46 -1.16 1.25 4.42
N THR A 47 -0.43 2.33 4.31
CA THR A 47 -0.55 3.25 3.18
C THR A 47 0.37 2.80 2.05
N ILE A 48 -0.18 2.71 0.85
CA ILE A 48 0.57 2.37 -0.36
C ILE A 48 0.65 3.62 -1.21
N ILE A 49 1.84 3.97 -1.67
CA ILE A 49 2.04 5.19 -2.47
C ILE A 49 2.78 4.85 -3.75
N TRP A 50 2.17 5.17 -4.89
CA TRP A 50 2.81 5.07 -6.20
C TRP A 50 3.18 6.47 -6.67
N LEU A 51 4.48 6.76 -6.65
CA LEU A 51 4.99 8.06 -7.07
C LEU A 51 4.97 8.17 -8.60
N GLY A 52 4.68 9.37 -9.08
CA GLY A 52 4.66 9.64 -10.52
C GLY A 52 3.43 9.12 -11.25
N ARG A 53 2.45 8.59 -10.53
CA ARG A 53 1.23 8.04 -11.13
C ARG A 53 0.03 8.82 -10.66
N ARG A 54 -0.86 9.15 -11.59
CA ARG A 54 -2.13 9.79 -11.28
C ARG A 54 -3.25 8.76 -11.17
N ARG A 55 -3.12 7.68 -11.90
CA ARG A 55 -4.10 6.62 -11.97
C ARG A 55 -3.42 5.33 -12.37
N ILE A 56 -3.87 4.22 -11.79
CA ILE A 56 -3.42 2.89 -12.14
C ILE A 56 -4.66 2.04 -12.41
N VAL A 57 -4.72 1.44 -13.59
CA VAL A 57 -5.86 0.60 -13.97
C VAL A 57 -6.02 -0.54 -12.95
N GLY A 58 -7.24 -0.70 -12.45
CA GLY A 58 -7.56 -1.75 -11.48
C GLY A 58 -7.32 -1.39 -10.03
N ILE A 59 -6.68 -0.26 -9.74
CA ILE A 59 -6.47 0.21 -8.38
C ILE A 59 -7.63 1.12 -8.01
N ASP A 60 -8.62 0.55 -7.34
CA ASP A 60 -9.85 1.23 -6.95
C ASP A 60 -10.27 0.79 -5.55
N PRO A 61 -11.07 1.59 -4.83
CA PRO A 61 -11.60 1.17 -3.54
C PRO A 61 -12.40 -0.12 -3.67
N GLY A 62 -12.23 -1.02 -2.70
CA GLY A 62 -12.92 -2.30 -2.68
C GLY A 62 -12.18 -3.44 -3.36
N VAL A 63 -11.08 -3.14 -4.03
CA VAL A 63 -10.30 -4.16 -4.75
C VAL A 63 -9.42 -4.92 -3.77
N SER A 64 -9.33 -6.25 -3.96
CA SER A 64 -8.39 -7.08 -3.25
C SER A 64 -7.05 -7.08 -3.96
N ILE A 65 -5.98 -6.96 -3.21
CA ILE A 65 -4.63 -6.79 -3.76
C ILE A 65 -3.60 -7.44 -2.85
N ALA A 66 -2.54 -7.96 -3.46
CA ALA A 66 -1.33 -8.35 -2.74
C ALA A 66 -0.22 -7.37 -3.13
N VAL A 67 0.50 -6.87 -2.15
CA VAL A 67 1.62 -5.96 -2.37
C VAL A 67 2.88 -6.48 -1.71
N GLU A 68 4.01 -6.20 -2.32
CA GLU A 68 5.31 -6.57 -1.80
C GLU A 68 6.22 -5.36 -1.87
N GLY A 69 6.91 -5.06 -0.78
CA GLY A 69 7.84 -3.94 -0.75
C GLY A 69 8.41 -3.73 0.64
N ARG A 70 9.20 -2.69 0.75
CA ARG A 70 9.82 -2.32 2.02
C ARG A 70 8.92 -1.34 2.77
N VAL A 71 8.65 -1.65 4.02
CA VAL A 71 7.86 -0.78 4.89
C VAL A 71 8.73 0.35 5.42
N GLY A 72 8.21 1.57 5.37
CA GLY A 72 8.74 2.68 6.14
C GLY A 72 7.71 3.10 7.17
N VAL A 73 8.15 3.53 8.34
CA VAL A 73 7.25 4.10 9.35
C VAL A 73 7.49 5.59 9.39
N HIS A 74 6.44 6.36 9.11
CA HIS A 74 6.48 7.82 9.07
C HIS A 74 5.36 8.35 9.96
N ASP A 75 5.71 9.11 10.99
CA ASP A 75 4.74 9.67 11.94
C ASP A 75 3.82 8.60 12.53
N GLY A 76 4.38 7.44 12.85
CA GLY A 76 3.63 6.34 13.41
C GLY A 76 2.81 5.56 12.40
N GLN A 77 2.88 5.90 11.12
CA GLN A 77 2.12 5.22 10.07
C GLN A 77 3.04 4.37 9.20
N ARG A 78 2.57 3.18 8.84
CA ARG A 78 3.28 2.30 7.94
C ARG A 78 2.99 2.69 6.50
N VAL A 79 4.04 2.78 5.69
CA VAL A 79 3.96 3.21 4.29
C VAL A 79 4.83 2.31 3.43
N ILE A 80 4.36 1.94 2.25
CA ILE A 80 5.17 1.30 1.22
C ILE A 80 5.13 2.17 -0.04
N PHE A 81 6.31 2.58 -0.52
CA PHE A 81 6.44 3.34 -1.77
C PHE A 81 6.72 2.40 -2.93
N ASN A 82 5.96 2.54 -4.01
CA ASN A 82 6.18 1.84 -5.29
C ASN A 82 6.33 0.33 -5.12
N PRO A 83 5.35 -0.34 -4.48
CA PRO A 83 5.44 -1.78 -4.27
C PRO A 83 5.26 -2.54 -5.58
N ARG A 84 5.70 -3.79 -5.58
CA ARG A 84 5.15 -4.76 -6.52
C ARG A 84 3.75 -5.11 -6.06
N TYR A 85 2.86 -5.35 -6.98
CA TYR A 85 1.49 -5.69 -6.60
C TYR A 85 0.86 -6.65 -7.60
N GLN A 86 -0.16 -7.35 -7.12
CA GLN A 86 -0.97 -8.23 -7.94
C GLN A 86 -2.42 -8.04 -7.53
N LEU A 87 -3.26 -7.75 -8.50
CA LEU A 87 -4.71 -7.68 -8.26
C LEU A 87 -5.24 -9.09 -8.04
N LEU A 88 -6.12 -9.26 -7.09
CA LEU A 88 -6.68 -10.55 -6.72
C LEU A 88 -8.14 -10.63 -7.18
N PRO A 89 -8.63 -11.85 -7.50
CA PRO A 89 -10.01 -12.03 -7.90
C PRO A 89 -11.00 -11.64 -6.80
#